data_f6fe4b1c3f4b06858711a4f5c833c164
#
_entry.id   f6fe4b1c3f4b06858711a4f5c833c164
#
_cell.length_a   1.000
_cell.length_b   1.000
_cell.length_c   1.000
_cell.angle_alpha   90.00
_cell.angle_beta   90.00
_cell.angle_gamma   90.00
#
_symmetry.space_group_name_H-M   'P 1'
#
loop_
_entity.id
_entity.type
_entity.pdbx_description
1 polymer ?
#
loop_
_entity_poly.entity_id
_entity_poly.type
_entity_poly.pdbx_seq_one_letter_code
_entity_poly.pdbx_strand_id
1 'polypeptide(L)'
;FRTNSVDIVILDIMLPEIDGWTVCREIRRTSNIPIILLTARGEEFDKLFGFELGADDYLVKPFSPKELMARVKALLRRAEIKSNEAVSYYRFGDIVIDRLSREVTVNGRPVNLTNKEYELLYFLAANPKIVFTREQLLLKVWGYEQYGDPRTVDTHIKKLREKLGDYSSCISTMWGVGYKFEVPK
;
A
#
# COMPACT_ATOMS: atom_id res chain seq x y z
N PHE A 1 -4.06 -17.73 -12.57
CA PHE A 1 -3.44 -16.40 -12.48
C PHE A 1 -2.73 -15.99 -13.78
N ARG A 2 -1.90 -16.87 -14.35
CA ARG A 2 -1.12 -16.54 -15.57
C ARG A 2 -1.94 -16.46 -16.87
N THR A 3 -3.13 -17.04 -16.88
CA THR A 3 -3.97 -17.18 -18.09
C THR A 3 -5.25 -16.33 -18.05
N ASN A 4 -5.68 -15.87 -16.88
CA ASN A 4 -6.90 -15.09 -16.70
C ASN A 4 -6.58 -13.71 -16.11
N SER A 5 -7.34 -12.68 -16.51
CA SER A 5 -7.32 -11.38 -15.84
C SER A 5 -7.94 -11.52 -14.45
N VAL A 6 -7.23 -11.09 -13.43
CA VAL A 6 -7.65 -11.13 -12.03
C VAL A 6 -7.46 -9.72 -11.47
N ASP A 7 -8.48 -9.18 -10.80
CA ASP A 7 -8.46 -7.80 -10.28
C ASP A 7 -7.96 -7.73 -8.82
N ILE A 8 -8.08 -8.82 -8.06
CA ILE A 8 -7.63 -8.94 -6.67
C ILE A 8 -7.33 -10.39 -6.34
N VAL A 9 -6.39 -10.63 -5.46
CA VAL A 9 -6.08 -11.96 -4.90
C VAL A 9 -6.42 -11.98 -3.42
N ILE A 10 -7.19 -13.00 -3.01
CA ILE A 10 -7.42 -13.35 -1.61
C ILE A 10 -6.65 -14.64 -1.36
N LEU A 11 -5.66 -14.59 -0.49
CA LEU A 11 -4.68 -15.65 -0.32
C LEU A 11 -4.63 -16.12 1.12
N ASP A 12 -4.95 -17.38 1.33
CA ASP A 12 -4.74 -18.02 2.64
C ASP A 12 -3.25 -18.30 2.86
N ILE A 13 -2.75 -17.97 4.03
CA ILE A 13 -1.37 -18.27 4.39
C ILE A 13 -1.20 -19.79 4.57
N MET A 14 -2.18 -20.45 5.17
CA MET A 14 -2.14 -21.88 5.45
C MET A 14 -2.74 -22.70 4.29
N LEU A 15 -2.01 -22.77 3.18
CA LEU A 15 -2.35 -23.66 2.08
C LEU A 15 -1.69 -25.04 2.26
N PRO A 16 -2.34 -26.15 1.83
CA PRO A 16 -1.87 -27.50 2.16
C PRO A 16 -0.57 -27.92 1.45
N GLU A 17 -0.24 -27.34 0.28
CA GLU A 17 0.90 -27.77 -0.54
C GLU A 17 2.00 -26.71 -0.67
N ILE A 18 1.61 -25.46 -0.72
CA ILE A 18 2.54 -24.31 -0.87
C ILE A 18 2.10 -23.25 0.11
N ASP A 19 3.00 -22.73 0.94
CA ASP A 19 2.65 -21.67 1.87
C ASP A 19 2.25 -20.38 1.13
N GLY A 20 1.25 -19.66 1.66
CA GLY A 20 0.73 -18.45 1.05
C GLY A 20 1.76 -17.33 0.94
N TRP A 21 2.78 -17.33 1.78
CA TRP A 21 3.88 -16.37 1.71
C TRP A 21 4.69 -16.51 0.43
N THR A 22 5.01 -17.75 0.06
CA THR A 22 5.71 -18.06 -1.18
C THR A 22 4.88 -17.64 -2.40
N VAL A 23 3.57 -17.93 -2.37
CA VAL A 23 2.66 -17.51 -3.45
C VAL A 23 2.60 -15.98 -3.56
N CYS A 24 2.49 -15.27 -2.44
CA CYS A 24 2.47 -13.80 -2.42
C CYS A 24 3.74 -13.23 -3.06
N ARG A 25 4.90 -13.73 -2.65
CA ARG A 25 6.21 -13.32 -3.20
C ARG A 25 6.32 -13.57 -4.70
N GLU A 26 5.88 -14.73 -5.18
CA GLU A 26 5.90 -15.05 -6.62
C GLU A 26 4.96 -14.15 -7.43
N ILE A 27 3.78 -13.84 -6.92
CA ILE A 27 2.87 -12.88 -7.57
C ILE A 27 3.55 -11.50 -7.66
N ARG A 28 4.20 -11.05 -6.60
CA ARG A 28 4.87 -9.74 -6.56
C ARG A 28 6.06 -9.60 -7.49
N ARG A 29 6.68 -10.69 -7.91
CA ARG A 29 7.74 -10.65 -8.93
C ARG A 29 7.26 -10.18 -10.29
N THR A 30 5.98 -10.40 -10.59
CA THR A 30 5.42 -10.18 -11.94
C THR A 30 4.20 -9.28 -11.96
N SER A 31 3.63 -8.93 -10.80
CA SER A 31 2.36 -8.19 -10.73
C SER A 31 2.22 -7.36 -9.47
N ASN A 32 1.61 -6.18 -9.61
CA ASN A 32 1.21 -5.30 -8.51
C ASN A 32 -0.29 -5.42 -8.18
N ILE A 33 -0.95 -6.52 -8.61
CA ILE A 33 -2.35 -6.78 -8.29
C ILE A 33 -2.58 -6.72 -6.78
N PRO A 34 -3.69 -6.14 -6.28
CA PRO A 34 -4.01 -6.13 -4.85
C PRO A 34 -4.05 -7.55 -4.26
N ILE A 35 -3.43 -7.75 -3.09
CA ILE A 35 -3.43 -9.02 -2.35
C ILE A 35 -3.92 -8.77 -0.94
N ILE A 36 -4.96 -9.52 -0.53
CA ILE A 36 -5.39 -9.67 0.86
C ILE A 36 -4.91 -11.03 1.37
N LEU A 37 -4.14 -11.05 2.45
CA LEU A 37 -3.73 -12.28 3.12
C LEU A 37 -4.76 -12.67 4.17
N LEU A 38 -5.12 -13.96 4.22
CA LEU A 38 -5.92 -14.55 5.30
C LEU A 38 -4.98 -15.25 6.28
N THR A 39 -5.00 -14.85 7.55
CA THR A 39 -4.12 -15.39 8.60
C THR A 39 -4.90 -15.96 9.78
N ALA A 40 -4.34 -16.91 10.50
CA ALA A 40 -4.87 -17.37 11.79
C ALA A 40 -4.51 -16.34 12.89
N ARG A 41 -5.34 -16.28 13.94
CA ARG A 41 -5.18 -15.37 15.08
C ARG A 41 -3.94 -15.74 15.88
N GLY A 42 -3.00 -14.83 16.07
CA GLY A 42 -1.99 -14.99 17.13
C GLY A 42 -0.57 -14.53 16.83
N GLU A 43 -0.18 -14.36 15.58
CA GLU A 43 1.20 -13.99 15.30
C GLU A 43 1.28 -12.58 14.71
N GLU A 44 1.62 -11.61 15.58
CA GLU A 44 2.01 -10.26 15.17
C GLU A 44 3.15 -10.31 14.13
N PHE A 45 3.93 -11.38 14.20
CA PHE A 45 4.98 -11.71 13.25
C PHE A 45 4.46 -12.01 11.84
N ASP A 46 3.33 -12.75 11.72
CA ASP A 46 2.72 -13.06 10.42
C ASP A 46 2.24 -11.82 9.67
N LYS A 47 1.73 -10.83 10.40
CA LYS A 47 1.25 -9.57 9.84
C LYS A 47 2.41 -8.74 9.29
N LEU A 48 3.48 -8.58 10.06
CA LEU A 48 4.68 -7.85 9.65
C LEU A 48 5.34 -8.53 8.46
N PHE A 49 5.47 -9.85 8.51
CA PHE A 49 6.07 -10.64 7.44
C PHE A 49 5.25 -10.59 6.13
N GLY A 50 3.91 -10.60 6.22
CA GLY A 50 3.04 -10.48 5.04
C GLY A 50 3.19 -9.15 4.33
N PHE A 51 3.29 -8.08 5.08
CA PHE A 51 3.57 -6.77 4.52
C PHE A 51 5.00 -6.68 3.96
N GLU A 52 5.98 -7.32 4.57
CA GLU A 52 7.34 -7.43 4.01
C GLU A 52 7.38 -8.17 2.67
N LEU A 53 6.46 -9.09 2.42
CA LEU A 53 6.31 -9.78 1.15
C LEU A 53 5.47 -9.02 0.11
N GLY A 54 4.91 -7.85 0.48
CA GLY A 54 4.21 -6.97 -0.45
C GLY A 54 2.70 -7.14 -0.50
N ALA A 55 2.06 -7.78 0.48
CA ALA A 55 0.62 -7.76 0.62
C ALA A 55 0.10 -6.33 0.85
N ASP A 56 -1.08 -6.03 0.32
CA ASP A 56 -1.72 -4.72 0.49
C ASP A 56 -2.56 -4.66 1.77
N ASP A 57 -3.09 -5.80 2.21
CA ASP A 57 -3.89 -5.92 3.42
C ASP A 57 -3.86 -7.36 3.97
N TYR A 58 -4.30 -7.54 5.21
CA TYR A 58 -4.49 -8.85 5.82
C TYR A 58 -5.82 -8.92 6.56
N LEU A 59 -6.34 -10.14 6.75
CA LEU A 59 -7.57 -10.40 7.46
C LEU A 59 -7.39 -11.62 8.38
N VAL A 60 -7.64 -11.41 9.67
CA VAL A 60 -7.45 -12.45 10.69
C VAL A 60 -8.70 -13.36 10.77
N LYS A 61 -8.50 -14.65 10.75
CA LYS A 61 -9.56 -15.65 10.98
C LYS A 61 -9.85 -15.79 12.49
N PRO A 62 -11.14 -15.95 12.88
CA PRO A 62 -12.33 -15.91 12.05
C PRO A 62 -12.74 -14.48 11.68
N PHE A 63 -13.19 -14.27 10.45
CA PHE A 63 -13.65 -12.97 9.95
C PHE A 63 -15.10 -13.07 9.44
N SER A 64 -15.78 -11.94 9.39
CA SER A 64 -17.10 -11.88 8.76
C SER A 64 -17.00 -11.71 7.24
N PRO A 65 -17.90 -12.32 6.46
CA PRO A 65 -17.97 -12.06 5.02
C PRO A 65 -18.14 -10.58 4.69
N LYS A 66 -18.84 -9.82 5.54
CA LYS A 66 -19.01 -8.37 5.38
C LYS A 66 -17.68 -7.61 5.50
N GLU A 67 -16.82 -8.01 6.44
CA GLU A 67 -15.50 -7.44 6.61
C GLU A 67 -14.62 -7.70 5.39
N LEU A 68 -14.55 -8.97 4.93
CA LEU A 68 -13.81 -9.31 3.72
C LEU A 68 -14.29 -8.49 2.52
N MET A 69 -15.60 -8.40 2.29
CA MET A 69 -16.17 -7.63 1.18
C MET A 69 -15.90 -6.13 1.29
N ALA A 70 -15.86 -5.57 2.51
CA ALA A 70 -15.51 -4.17 2.71
C ALA A 70 -14.05 -3.91 2.28
N ARG A 71 -13.12 -4.80 2.65
CA ARG A 71 -11.70 -4.74 2.27
C ARG A 71 -11.49 -4.91 0.77
N VAL A 72 -12.15 -5.90 0.15
CA VAL A 72 -12.14 -6.11 -1.29
C VAL A 72 -12.62 -4.85 -2.03
N LYS A 73 -13.79 -4.30 -1.66
CA LYS A 73 -14.32 -3.07 -2.26
C LYS A 73 -13.38 -1.88 -2.08
N ALA A 74 -12.76 -1.74 -0.91
CA ALA A 74 -11.81 -0.67 -0.65
C ALA A 74 -10.57 -0.78 -1.55
N LEU A 75 -10.07 -1.97 -1.82
CA LEU A 75 -8.94 -2.20 -2.71
C LEU A 75 -9.29 -2.04 -4.20
N LEU A 76 -10.50 -2.43 -4.61
CA LEU A 76 -10.95 -2.34 -6.01
C LEU A 76 -11.50 -0.96 -6.41
N ARG A 77 -12.11 -0.19 -5.48
CA ARG A 77 -12.74 1.13 -5.76
C ARG A 77 -11.84 2.12 -6.51
N ARG A 78 -10.56 1.89 -6.55
CA ARG A 78 -9.54 2.78 -7.10
C ARG A 78 -9.25 2.60 -8.58
N ALA A 79 -9.68 1.50 -9.17
CA ALA A 79 -9.65 1.34 -10.62
C ALA A 79 -10.66 2.28 -11.33
N GLU A 80 -11.66 2.80 -10.60
CA GLU A 80 -12.79 3.55 -11.15
C GLU A 80 -12.73 5.07 -10.99
N ILE A 81 -11.79 5.65 -10.22
CA ILE A 81 -11.67 7.10 -10.12
C ILE A 81 -10.97 7.66 -11.37
N LYS A 82 -11.67 7.59 -12.47
CA LYS A 82 -11.43 8.41 -13.65
C LYS A 82 -12.06 9.78 -13.44
N SER A 83 -11.26 10.81 -13.76
CA SER A 83 -11.63 12.19 -14.03
C SER A 83 -12.09 13.06 -12.87
N ASN A 84 -11.17 13.87 -12.38
CA ASN A 84 -11.42 15.31 -12.28
C ASN A 84 -10.10 16.05 -12.45
N GLU A 85 -10.15 17.16 -13.20
CA GLU A 85 -9.02 17.99 -13.60
C GLU A 85 -8.22 18.47 -12.38
N ALA A 86 -7.14 17.78 -12.06
CA ALA A 86 -6.14 18.23 -11.10
C ALA A 86 -4.81 17.62 -11.49
N VAL A 87 -3.80 18.43 -11.53
CA VAL A 87 -2.36 18.18 -11.75
C VAL A 87 -2.03 16.73 -12.15
N SER A 88 -1.67 16.52 -13.40
CA SER A 88 -1.40 15.17 -13.95
C SER A 88 -0.18 14.52 -13.30
N TYR A 89 0.72 15.30 -12.73
CA TYR A 89 1.91 14.80 -12.03
C TYR A 89 2.34 15.75 -10.90
N TYR A 90 2.96 15.22 -9.87
CA TYR A 90 3.71 15.99 -8.89
C TYR A 90 5.21 15.85 -9.16
N ARG A 91 5.94 16.97 -9.12
CA ARG A 91 7.39 16.99 -9.23
C ARG A 91 8.00 17.66 -8.00
N PHE A 92 8.90 16.95 -7.35
CA PHE A 92 9.63 17.42 -6.18
C PHE A 92 11.12 17.10 -6.36
N GLY A 93 11.88 18.07 -6.89
CA GLY A 93 13.24 17.79 -7.32
C GLY A 93 13.25 16.72 -8.42
N ASP A 94 13.94 15.61 -8.17
CA ASP A 94 14.03 14.49 -9.10
C ASP A 94 12.96 13.40 -8.90
N ILE A 95 12.08 13.58 -7.92
CA ILE A 95 10.90 12.70 -7.78
C ILE A 95 9.80 13.21 -8.69
N VAL A 96 9.29 12.34 -9.55
CA VAL A 96 8.09 12.58 -10.36
C VAL A 96 7.07 11.50 -10.02
N ILE A 97 5.85 11.92 -9.68
CA ILE A 97 4.72 11.04 -9.36
C ILE A 97 3.65 11.34 -10.42
N ASP A 98 3.49 10.46 -11.38
CA ASP A 98 2.48 10.58 -12.42
C ASP A 98 1.16 9.96 -11.95
N ARG A 99 0.09 10.76 -12.00
CA ARG A 99 -1.23 10.32 -11.57
C ARG A 99 -1.90 9.43 -12.60
N LEU A 100 -1.68 9.70 -13.89
CA LEU A 100 -2.38 9.02 -14.97
C LEU A 100 -1.81 7.63 -15.23
N SER A 101 -0.48 7.53 -15.32
CA SER A 101 0.22 6.25 -15.47
C SER A 101 0.37 5.50 -14.14
N ARG A 102 0.19 6.19 -12.99
CA ARG A 102 0.47 5.69 -11.63
C ARG A 102 1.93 5.27 -11.46
N GLU A 103 2.81 5.91 -12.19
CA GLU A 103 4.26 5.68 -12.14
C GLU A 103 4.95 6.69 -11.22
N VAL A 104 6.02 6.23 -10.61
CA VAL A 104 6.92 7.07 -9.84
C VAL A 104 8.32 6.90 -10.40
N THR A 105 9.00 8.01 -10.65
CA THR A 105 10.42 7.99 -11.02
C THR A 105 11.23 8.82 -10.03
N VAL A 106 12.47 8.38 -9.79
CA VAL A 106 13.48 9.09 -9.00
C VAL A 106 14.75 9.17 -9.82
N ASN A 107 15.28 10.36 -10.04
CA ASN A 107 16.40 10.60 -10.96
C ASN A 107 16.15 10.02 -12.37
N GLY A 108 14.90 10.09 -12.85
CA GLY A 108 14.49 9.53 -14.14
C GLY A 108 14.41 7.98 -14.19
N ARG A 109 14.65 7.29 -13.09
CA ARG A 109 14.56 5.82 -13.00
C ARG A 109 13.23 5.43 -12.38
N PRO A 110 12.50 4.45 -12.94
CA PRO A 110 11.23 3.98 -12.39
C PRO A 110 11.44 3.32 -11.03
N VAL A 111 10.53 3.64 -10.09
CA VAL A 111 10.45 3.02 -8.76
C VAL A 111 9.23 2.10 -8.73
N ASN A 112 9.47 0.81 -8.56
CA ASN A 112 8.40 -0.19 -8.56
C ASN A 112 7.67 -0.19 -7.21
N LEU A 113 6.51 0.46 -7.16
CA LEU A 113 5.64 0.54 -5.99
C LEU A 113 4.44 -0.40 -6.13
N THR A 114 4.04 -1.01 -5.02
CA THR A 114 2.71 -1.66 -4.96
C THR A 114 1.61 -0.59 -5.01
N ASN A 115 0.36 -1.00 -5.27
CA ASN A 115 -0.76 -0.06 -5.31
C ASN A 115 -0.88 0.79 -4.05
N LYS A 116 -0.70 0.17 -2.86
CA LYS A 116 -0.82 0.88 -1.58
C LYS A 116 0.37 1.80 -1.29
N GLU A 117 1.56 1.40 -1.68
CA GLU A 117 2.74 2.26 -1.56
C GLU A 117 2.60 3.49 -2.46
N TYR A 118 2.14 3.29 -3.72
CA TYR A 118 1.86 4.41 -4.61
C TYR A 118 0.81 5.36 -4.03
N GLU A 119 -0.31 4.84 -3.56
CA GLU A 119 -1.40 5.66 -3.03
C GLU A 119 -1.01 6.43 -1.77
N LEU A 120 -0.25 5.79 -0.89
CA LEU A 120 0.27 6.44 0.31
C LEU A 120 1.22 7.58 -0.06
N LEU A 121 2.16 7.34 -0.99
CA LEU A 121 3.07 8.37 -1.49
C LEU A 121 2.30 9.50 -2.16
N TYR A 122 1.38 9.16 -3.07
CA TYR A 122 0.57 10.14 -3.79
C TYR A 122 -0.27 11.00 -2.83
N PHE A 123 -0.94 10.38 -1.85
CA PHE A 123 -1.74 11.11 -0.88
C PHE A 123 -0.91 12.09 -0.04
N LEU A 124 0.25 11.64 0.44
CA LEU A 124 1.16 12.48 1.21
C LEU A 124 1.75 13.61 0.34
N ALA A 125 2.17 13.32 -0.88
CA ALA A 125 2.73 14.29 -1.82
C ALA A 125 1.69 15.32 -2.31
N ALA A 126 0.42 14.93 -2.42
CA ALA A 126 -0.67 15.84 -2.73
C ALA A 126 -1.00 16.81 -1.57
N ASN A 127 -0.49 16.54 -0.37
CA ASN A 127 -0.72 17.33 0.83
C ASN A 127 0.62 17.66 1.54
N PRO A 128 1.55 18.35 0.88
CA PRO A 128 2.87 18.59 1.42
C PRO A 128 2.80 19.44 2.71
N LYS A 129 3.69 19.15 3.65
CA LYS A 129 3.82 19.81 4.96
C LYS A 129 2.66 19.55 5.94
N ILE A 130 1.58 18.87 5.52
CA ILE A 130 0.49 18.49 6.41
C ILE A 130 0.85 17.19 7.12
N VAL A 131 0.66 17.18 8.45
CA VAL A 131 0.85 15.97 9.28
C VAL A 131 -0.45 15.18 9.30
N PHE A 132 -0.38 13.89 9.00
CA PHE A 132 -1.49 12.96 9.10
C PHE A 132 -1.21 11.91 10.16
N THR A 133 -2.19 11.62 11.01
CA THR A 133 -2.07 10.50 11.95
C THR A 133 -2.14 9.17 11.21
N ARG A 134 -1.73 8.09 11.88
CA ARG A 134 -1.80 6.73 11.32
C ARG A 134 -3.23 6.34 10.96
N GLU A 135 -4.17 6.69 11.83
CA GLU A 135 -5.61 6.44 11.62
C GLU A 135 -6.15 7.22 10.42
N GLN A 136 -5.76 8.49 10.28
CA GLN A 136 -6.14 9.30 9.12
C GLN A 136 -5.59 8.73 7.82
N LEU A 137 -4.32 8.31 7.81
CA LEU A 137 -3.71 7.67 6.64
C LEU A 137 -4.38 6.34 6.33
N LEU A 138 -4.67 5.52 7.35
CA LEU A 138 -5.37 4.26 7.18
C LEU A 138 -6.74 4.48 6.56
N LEU A 139 -7.51 5.44 7.07
CA LEU A 139 -8.81 5.80 6.53
C LEU A 139 -8.71 6.32 5.09
N LYS A 140 -7.81 7.28 4.83
CA LYS A 140 -7.70 7.94 3.52
C LYS A 140 -7.11 7.03 2.45
N VAL A 141 -6.13 6.20 2.81
CA VAL A 141 -5.40 5.34 1.87
C VAL A 141 -6.00 3.94 1.80
N TRP A 142 -6.56 3.35 2.85
CA TRP A 142 -7.19 2.02 2.85
C TRP A 142 -8.71 2.05 2.89
N GLY A 143 -9.32 3.14 3.40
CA GLY A 143 -10.77 3.30 3.46
C GLY A 143 -11.42 2.56 4.63
N TYR A 144 -10.67 2.28 5.69
CA TYR A 144 -11.17 1.56 6.87
C TYR A 144 -11.50 2.52 8.01
N GLU A 145 -12.77 2.53 8.45
CA GLU A 145 -13.20 3.29 9.63
C GLU A 145 -13.16 2.45 10.93
N GLN A 146 -13.30 1.11 10.83
CA GLN A 146 -13.53 0.27 12.01
C GLN A 146 -12.61 -0.96 12.15
N TYR A 147 -11.86 -1.37 11.11
CA TYR A 147 -11.23 -2.70 11.09
C TYR A 147 -9.74 -2.70 10.73
N GLY A 148 -9.09 -1.56 10.61
CA GLY A 148 -7.69 -1.47 10.22
C GLY A 148 -6.74 -1.29 11.42
N ASP A 149 -5.60 -2.01 11.41
CA ASP A 149 -4.51 -1.76 12.35
C ASP A 149 -3.66 -0.58 11.83
N PRO A 150 -3.53 0.53 12.59
CA PRO A 150 -2.69 1.67 12.20
C PRO A 150 -1.22 1.31 11.92
N ARG A 151 -0.71 0.21 12.48
CA ARG A 151 0.65 -0.30 12.20
C ARG A 151 0.85 -0.72 10.74
N THR A 152 -0.23 -1.01 10.02
CA THR A 152 -0.20 -1.22 8.57
C THR A 152 0.48 -0.05 7.85
N VAL A 153 0.20 1.17 8.28
CA VAL A 153 0.79 2.38 7.71
C VAL A 153 2.31 2.40 7.92
N ASP A 154 2.77 2.05 9.14
CA ASP A 154 4.21 2.08 9.48
C ASP A 154 5.00 1.13 8.56
N THR A 155 4.47 -0.05 8.31
CA THR A 155 5.11 -1.05 7.44
C THR A 155 5.21 -0.56 5.99
N HIS A 156 4.14 0.06 5.46
CA HIS A 156 4.16 0.61 4.11
C HIS A 156 5.08 1.84 4.00
N ILE A 157 5.15 2.68 5.02
CA ILE A 157 6.10 3.81 5.09
C ILE A 157 7.55 3.29 5.07
N LYS A 158 7.86 2.24 5.85
CA LYS A 158 9.21 1.63 5.86
C LYS A 158 9.61 1.20 4.45
N LYS A 159 8.76 0.40 3.78
CA LYS A 159 9.02 -0.09 2.42
C LYS A 159 9.11 1.02 1.38
N LEU A 160 8.24 2.00 1.50
CA LEU A 160 8.25 3.16 0.62
C LEU A 160 9.56 3.92 0.72
N ARG A 161 10.07 4.14 1.94
CA ARG A 161 11.37 4.75 2.18
C ARG A 161 12.52 3.94 1.60
N GLU A 162 12.50 2.62 1.76
CA GLU A 162 13.51 1.72 1.18
C GLU A 162 13.55 1.84 -0.35
N LYS A 163 12.38 1.93 -1.00
CA LYS A 163 12.27 2.06 -2.45
C LYS A 163 12.63 3.45 -2.99
N LEU A 164 12.39 4.50 -2.20
CA LEU A 164 12.76 5.87 -2.54
C LEU A 164 14.26 6.17 -2.34
N GLY A 165 14.98 5.33 -1.61
CA GLY A 165 16.42 5.45 -1.40
C GLY A 165 16.83 6.79 -0.79
N ASP A 166 17.69 7.54 -1.47
CA ASP A 166 18.20 8.85 -1.00
C ASP A 166 17.09 9.88 -0.77
N TYR A 167 15.92 9.68 -1.39
CA TYR A 167 14.74 10.54 -1.23
C TYR A 167 13.81 10.08 -0.10
N SER A 168 14.20 9.08 0.68
CA SER A 168 13.42 8.58 1.83
C SER A 168 13.06 9.67 2.85
N SER A 169 13.91 10.69 2.98
CA SER A 169 13.69 11.84 3.86
C SER A 169 12.50 12.71 3.49
N CYS A 170 11.97 12.60 2.25
CA CYS A 170 10.75 13.31 1.85
C CYS A 170 9.52 12.85 2.66
N ILE A 171 9.57 11.68 3.29
CA ILE A 171 8.54 11.21 4.20
C ILE A 171 9.08 11.31 5.63
N SER A 172 8.70 12.37 6.34
CA SER A 172 9.13 12.60 7.72
C SER A 172 8.19 11.96 8.73
N THR A 173 8.79 11.38 9.79
CA THR A 173 8.03 10.87 10.93
C THR A 173 7.83 11.99 11.96
N MET A 174 6.58 12.20 12.35
CA MET A 174 6.21 13.04 13.48
C MET A 174 5.97 12.12 14.68
N TRP A 175 6.95 12.03 15.54
CA TRP A 175 6.95 11.12 16.68
C TRP A 175 5.67 11.26 17.53
N GLY A 176 5.06 10.14 17.87
CA GLY A 176 3.80 10.11 18.61
C GLY A 176 2.55 10.52 17.82
N VAL A 177 2.69 11.03 16.58
CA VAL A 177 1.58 11.53 15.76
C VAL A 177 1.39 10.71 14.49
N GLY A 178 2.36 10.75 13.57
CA GLY A 178 2.19 10.12 12.27
C GLY A 178 3.26 10.55 11.27
N TYR A 179 2.82 10.90 10.05
CA TYR A 179 3.71 11.16 8.91
C TYR A 179 3.31 12.42 8.13
N LYS A 180 4.29 13.03 7.47
CA LYS A 180 4.09 14.13 6.53
C LYS A 180 5.03 14.00 5.34
N PHE A 181 4.68 14.62 4.22
CA PHE A 181 5.58 14.81 3.09
C PHE A 181 6.30 16.15 3.21
N GLU A 182 7.62 16.11 3.11
CA GLU A 182 8.48 17.30 2.99
C GLU A 182 9.05 17.36 1.59
N VAL A 183 8.94 18.53 0.98
CA VAL A 183 9.55 18.73 -0.34
C VAL A 183 11.06 18.63 -0.19
N PRO A 184 11.75 17.74 -0.94
CA PRO A 184 13.20 17.69 -0.94
C PRO A 184 13.78 19.07 -1.31
N LYS A 185 14.85 19.44 -0.64
CA LYS A 185 15.59 20.69 -0.92
C LYS A 185 16.42 20.54 -2.17
#